data_a4de85aa540489264be7ec435a09b70f
#
_entry.id   a4de85aa540489264be7ec435a09b70f
#
_cell.length_a   1.000
_cell.length_b   1.000
_cell.length_c   1.000
_cell.angle_alpha   90.00
_cell.angle_beta   90.00
_cell.angle_gamma   90.00
#
_symmetry.space_group_name_H-M   'P 1'
#
loop_
_entity.id
_entity.type
_entity.pdbx_description
1 polymer ?
#
loop_
_entity_poly.entity_id
_entity_poly.type
_entity_poly.pdbx_seq_one_letter_code
_entity_poly.pdbx_strand_id
1 'polypeptide(L)'
;MRGRLVLIVLLVILSACFPVGRDFATIPVEKLQPNVTTRDQVYAAFGEPVEKGLDSGNESWTYYYYLYSVVGPQRQKRLHVIFNRDGTVKDYSFSAS
;
A
#
# COMPACT_ATOMS: atom_id res chain seq x y z
N MET A 1 22.22 -21.70 28.38
CA MET A 1 22.55 -20.60 27.48
C MET A 1 22.43 -20.96 26.01
N ARG A 2 22.99 -22.08 25.59
CA ARG A 2 22.93 -22.53 24.19
C ARG A 2 21.49 -22.83 23.72
N GLY A 3 20.63 -23.39 24.57
CA GLY A 3 19.25 -23.70 24.23
C GLY A 3 18.36 -22.48 23.98
N ARG A 4 18.66 -21.35 24.60
CA ARG A 4 17.91 -20.10 24.40
C ARG A 4 18.20 -19.48 23.02
N LEU A 5 19.43 -19.53 22.56
CA LEU A 5 19.79 -19.04 21.24
C LEU A 5 19.16 -19.87 20.13
N VAL A 6 19.13 -21.20 20.28
CA VAL A 6 18.49 -22.10 19.32
C VAL A 6 16.98 -21.84 19.28
N LEU A 7 16.34 -21.58 20.43
CA LEU A 7 14.92 -21.30 20.51
C LEU A 7 14.57 -19.98 19.82
N ILE A 8 15.39 -18.95 19.98
CA ILE A 8 15.19 -17.64 19.34
C ILE A 8 15.31 -17.76 17.82
N VAL A 9 16.30 -18.51 17.31
CA VAL A 9 16.50 -18.75 15.88
C VAL A 9 15.31 -19.51 15.30
N LEU A 10 14.77 -20.50 16.00
CA LEU A 10 13.58 -21.24 15.59
C LEU A 10 12.35 -20.34 15.51
N LEU A 11 12.17 -19.43 16.47
CA LEU A 11 11.06 -18.47 16.47
C LEU A 11 11.14 -17.50 15.28
N VAL A 12 12.34 -17.05 14.91
CA VAL A 12 12.55 -16.19 13.75
C VAL A 12 12.23 -16.92 12.44
N ILE A 13 12.58 -18.19 12.33
CA ILE A 13 12.29 -19.01 11.15
C ILE A 13 10.78 -19.27 11.01
N LEU A 14 10.05 -19.39 12.12
CA LEU A 14 8.62 -19.62 12.12
C LEU A 14 7.81 -18.37 11.77
N SER A 15 8.40 -17.18 11.82
CA SER A 15 7.78 -15.93 11.39
C SER A 15 7.87 -15.79 9.87
N ALA A 16 7.15 -16.64 9.14
CA ALA A 16 7.27 -16.75 7.68
C ALA A 16 6.29 -15.86 6.92
N CYS A 17 6.06 -14.62 7.39
CA CYS A 17 5.25 -13.61 6.71
C CYS A 17 6.13 -12.42 6.37
N PHE A 18 6.16 -12.06 5.08
CA PHE A 18 6.99 -10.97 4.59
C PHE A 18 6.12 -9.88 4.00
N PRO A 19 5.98 -8.72 4.66
CA PRO A 19 5.30 -7.58 4.06
C PRO A 19 6.17 -6.93 3.00
N VAL A 20 5.58 -6.59 1.86
CA VAL A 20 6.21 -5.82 0.79
C VAL A 20 5.35 -4.59 0.54
N GLY A 21 5.99 -3.42 0.52
CA GLY A 21 5.29 -2.16 0.43
C GLY A 21 4.80 -1.72 1.81
N ARG A 22 3.77 -0.92 1.82
CA ARG A 22 3.23 -0.31 3.03
C ARG A 22 1.75 -0.59 3.14
N ASP A 23 1.29 -1.13 4.28
CA ASP A 23 -0.14 -1.29 4.51
C ASP A 23 -0.81 0.07 4.64
N PHE A 24 -2.01 0.20 4.10
CA PHE A 24 -2.76 1.44 4.12
C PHE A 24 -4.24 1.15 4.38
N ALA A 25 -4.94 2.15 4.92
CA ALA A 25 -6.36 2.03 5.20
C ALA A 25 -7.15 1.95 3.89
N THR A 26 -8.11 1.01 3.83
CA THR A 26 -8.93 0.81 2.63
C THR A 26 -10.25 1.58 2.68
N ILE A 27 -10.75 1.87 3.88
CA ILE A 27 -12.03 2.57 4.06
C ILE A 27 -12.06 3.94 3.36
N PRO A 28 -11.01 4.79 3.43
CA PRO A 28 -11.04 6.08 2.75
C PRO A 28 -11.05 6.01 1.22
N VAL A 29 -10.76 4.85 0.60
CA VAL A 29 -10.79 4.72 -0.86
C VAL A 29 -12.16 5.06 -1.42
N GLU A 30 -13.23 4.66 -0.75
CA GLU A 30 -14.60 4.95 -1.17
C GLU A 30 -14.94 6.44 -1.11
N LYS A 31 -14.15 7.23 -0.36
CA LYS A 31 -14.33 8.67 -0.23
C LYS A 31 -13.59 9.48 -1.29
N LEU A 32 -12.77 8.82 -2.11
CA LEU A 32 -12.09 9.49 -3.21
C LEU A 32 -13.11 9.94 -4.25
N GLN A 33 -13.10 11.25 -4.52
CA GLN A 33 -14.03 11.85 -5.48
C GLN A 33 -13.24 12.49 -6.62
N PRO A 34 -13.34 11.98 -7.84
CA PRO A 34 -12.67 12.59 -8.99
C PRO A 34 -13.04 14.07 -9.13
N ASN A 35 -12.04 14.88 -9.42
CA ASN A 35 -12.12 16.33 -9.59
C ASN A 35 -12.46 17.13 -8.30
N VAL A 36 -12.50 16.46 -7.15
CA VAL A 36 -12.81 17.09 -5.84
C VAL A 36 -11.70 16.83 -4.83
N THR A 37 -11.34 15.56 -4.62
CA THR A 37 -10.31 15.18 -3.66
C THR A 37 -8.94 15.69 -4.11
N THR A 38 -8.21 16.36 -3.20
CA THR A 38 -6.90 16.93 -3.50
C THR A 38 -5.77 15.97 -3.15
N ARG A 39 -4.55 16.26 -3.67
CA ARG A 39 -3.35 15.52 -3.29
C ARG A 39 -3.11 15.54 -1.79
N ASP A 40 -3.30 16.68 -1.15
CA ASP A 40 -3.10 16.81 0.29
C ASP A 40 -4.06 15.93 1.07
N GLN A 41 -5.30 15.80 0.60
CA GLN A 41 -6.28 14.91 1.21
C GLN A 41 -5.93 13.45 1.01
N VAL A 42 -5.41 13.08 -0.17
CA VAL A 42 -4.92 11.73 -0.43
C VAL A 42 -3.74 11.41 0.48
N TYR A 43 -2.79 12.34 0.60
CA TYR A 43 -1.63 12.16 1.47
C TYR A 43 -2.05 12.02 2.95
N ALA A 44 -3.00 12.85 3.39
CA ALA A 44 -3.50 12.76 4.77
C ALA A 44 -4.20 11.43 5.06
N ALA A 45 -4.89 10.88 4.05
CA ALA A 45 -5.62 9.61 4.21
C ALA A 45 -4.72 8.38 4.11
N PHE A 46 -3.79 8.36 3.16
CA PHE A 46 -3.02 7.15 2.83
C PHE A 46 -1.52 7.27 3.14
N GLY A 47 -1.03 8.47 3.37
CA GLY A 47 0.38 8.70 3.65
C GLY A 47 1.24 8.81 2.40
N GLU A 48 2.54 8.56 2.56
CA GLU A 48 3.49 8.61 1.46
C GLU A 48 3.25 7.45 0.49
N PRO A 49 3.11 7.69 -0.81
CA PRO A 49 2.98 6.59 -1.77
C PRO A 49 4.27 5.81 -1.89
N VAL A 50 4.15 4.53 -2.23
CA VAL A 50 5.31 3.66 -2.48
C VAL A 50 5.99 4.05 -3.78
N GLU A 51 5.20 4.43 -4.80
CA GLU A 51 5.73 4.89 -6.08
C GLU A 51 5.03 6.17 -6.52
N LYS A 52 5.80 7.07 -7.11
CA LYS A 52 5.31 8.26 -7.80
C LYS A 52 5.76 8.20 -9.25
N GLY A 53 4.89 8.57 -10.16
CA GLY A 53 5.21 8.52 -11.57
C GLY A 53 4.30 9.42 -12.39
N LEU A 54 4.33 9.20 -13.70
CA LEU A 54 3.48 9.89 -14.66
C LEU A 54 2.66 8.86 -15.41
N ASP A 55 1.38 9.16 -15.59
CA ASP A 55 0.46 8.36 -16.37
C ASP A 55 -0.17 9.29 -17.41
N SER A 56 0.22 9.08 -18.67
CA SER A 56 -0.20 9.96 -19.78
C SER A 56 0.09 11.45 -19.51
N GLY A 57 1.23 11.72 -18.86
CA GLY A 57 1.65 13.08 -18.52
C GLY A 57 1.07 13.63 -17.22
N ASN A 58 0.19 12.90 -16.55
CA ASN A 58 -0.38 13.30 -15.27
C ASN A 58 0.34 12.60 -14.13
N GLU A 59 0.57 13.33 -13.02
CA GLU A 59 1.18 12.75 -11.84
C GLU A 59 0.34 11.59 -11.30
N SER A 60 1.01 10.50 -10.95
CA SER A 60 0.35 9.33 -10.38
C SER A 60 1.05 8.88 -9.12
N TRP A 61 0.27 8.41 -8.16
CA TRP A 61 0.76 7.84 -6.92
C TRP A 61 0.24 6.42 -6.81
N THR A 62 1.14 5.49 -6.44
CA THR A 62 0.79 4.09 -6.28
C THR A 62 1.07 3.66 -4.85
N TYR A 63 0.08 3.07 -4.25
CA TYR A 63 0.15 2.44 -2.93
C TYR A 63 -0.06 0.95 -3.14
N TYR A 64 0.84 0.13 -2.60
CA TYR A 64 0.65 -1.30 -2.64
C TYR A 64 1.15 -1.95 -1.36
N TYR A 65 0.56 -3.08 -1.05
CA TYR A 65 0.92 -3.92 0.07
C TYR A 65 0.76 -5.37 -0.34
N TYR A 66 1.81 -6.15 -0.17
CA TYR A 66 1.79 -7.59 -0.41
C TYR A 66 2.27 -8.28 0.86
N LEU A 67 1.48 -9.23 1.35
CA LEU A 67 1.88 -10.08 2.45
C LEU A 67 2.11 -11.48 1.90
N TYR A 68 3.38 -11.89 1.83
CA TYR A 68 3.77 -13.23 1.43
C TYR A 68 3.85 -14.11 2.65
N SER A 69 3.12 -15.23 2.64
CA SER A 69 3.12 -16.21 3.72
C SER A 69 3.51 -17.57 3.17
N VAL A 70 4.42 -18.25 3.86
CA VAL A 70 4.78 -19.64 3.53
C VAL A 70 3.64 -20.57 3.90
N VAL A 71 2.88 -20.21 4.94
CA VAL A 71 1.74 -20.99 5.45
C VAL A 71 0.53 -20.08 5.50
N GLY A 72 -0.47 -20.36 4.68
CA GLY A 72 -1.71 -19.61 4.66
C GLY A 72 -1.89 -18.72 3.44
N PRO A 73 -3.00 -17.98 3.34
CA PRO A 73 -3.32 -17.17 2.17
C PRO A 73 -2.43 -15.93 2.09
N GLN A 74 -2.06 -15.60 0.87
CA GLN A 74 -1.39 -14.33 0.57
C GLN A 74 -2.43 -13.22 0.51
N ARG A 75 -2.01 -12.00 0.91
CA ARG A 75 -2.86 -10.81 0.86
C ARG A 75 -2.18 -9.73 0.05
N GLN A 76 -2.97 -9.00 -0.71
CA GLN A 76 -2.47 -7.87 -1.50
C GLN A 76 -3.50 -6.76 -1.56
N LYS A 77 -3.00 -5.52 -1.59
CA LYS A 77 -3.79 -4.33 -1.85
C LYS A 77 -3.01 -3.44 -2.81
N ARG A 78 -3.71 -2.82 -3.73
CA ARG A 78 -3.10 -1.86 -4.64
C ARG A 78 -4.08 -0.73 -4.90
N LEU A 79 -3.63 0.49 -4.69
CA LEU A 79 -4.34 1.71 -5.03
C LEU A 79 -3.46 2.52 -5.96
N HIS A 80 -3.99 2.87 -7.13
CA HIS A 80 -3.33 3.73 -8.09
C HIS A 80 -4.17 4.97 -8.28
N VAL A 81 -3.59 6.14 -8.03
CA VAL A 81 -4.27 7.44 -8.09
C VAL A 81 -3.60 8.29 -9.13
N ILE A 82 -4.39 8.85 -10.05
CA ILE A 82 -3.92 9.76 -11.08
C ILE A 82 -4.49 11.14 -10.76
N PHE A 83 -3.64 12.18 -10.84
CA PHE A 83 -4.01 13.53 -10.49
C PHE A 83 -4.16 14.41 -11.73
N ASN A 84 -5.10 15.36 -11.67
CA ASN A 84 -5.16 16.46 -12.61
C ASN A 84 -4.02 17.44 -12.38
N ARG A 85 -3.77 18.32 -13.34
CA ARG A 85 -2.73 19.35 -13.20
C ARG A 85 -2.99 20.33 -12.06
N ASP A 86 -4.25 20.51 -11.69
CA ASP A 86 -4.65 21.38 -10.58
C ASP A 86 -4.45 20.72 -9.21
N GLY A 87 -4.05 19.45 -9.16
CA GLY A 87 -3.80 18.73 -7.93
C GLY A 87 -4.99 17.95 -7.39
N THR A 88 -6.11 17.92 -8.09
CA THR A 88 -7.24 17.07 -7.71
C THR A 88 -7.10 15.69 -8.32
N VAL A 89 -7.75 14.69 -7.73
CA VAL A 89 -7.79 13.34 -8.26
C VAL A 89 -8.52 13.34 -9.60
N LYS A 90 -7.87 12.80 -10.63
CA LYS A 90 -8.50 12.61 -11.93
C LYS A 90 -9.24 11.28 -11.98
N ASP A 91 -8.57 10.24 -11.52
CA ASP A 91 -9.10 8.88 -11.54
C ASP A 91 -8.32 8.04 -10.53
N TYR A 92 -8.88 6.91 -10.14
CA TYR A 92 -8.19 5.96 -9.29
C TYR A 92 -8.68 4.55 -9.56
N SER A 93 -7.83 3.57 -9.26
CA SER A 93 -8.19 2.16 -9.27
C SER A 93 -7.73 1.50 -7.99
N PHE A 94 -8.55 0.61 -7.47
CA PHE A 94 -8.25 -0.12 -6.23
C PHE A 94 -8.55 -1.59 -6.42
N SER A 95 -7.62 -2.43 -5.95
CA SER A 95 -7.81 -3.88 -5.90
C SER A 95 -7.30 -4.43 -4.58
N ALA A 96 -7.96 -5.46 -4.08
CA ALA A 96 -7.57 -6.17 -2.87
C ALA A 96 -7.95 -7.64 -2.99
N SER A 97 -7.12 -8.51 -2.42
CA SER A 97 -7.39 -9.94 -2.39
C SER A 97 -6.84 -10.62 -1.14
#